data_8cc02b0054e64cf64b17b67e3f7a4a7f
#
_entry.id   8cc02b0054e64cf64b17b67e3f7a4a7f
#
_cell.length_a   1.000
_cell.length_b   1.000
_cell.length_c   1.000
_cell.angle_alpha   90.00
_cell.angle_beta   90.00
_cell.angle_gamma   90.00
#
_symmetry.space_group_name_H-M   'P 1'
#
loop_
_entity.id
_entity.type
_entity.pdbx_description
1 polymer ?
#
loop_
_entity_poly.entity_id
_entity_poly.type
_entity_poly.pdbx_seq_one_letter_code
_entity_poly.pdbx_strand_id
1 'polypeptide(L)'
;WIRYLLRKYPDLCVFMENTFEENQDNLMELKRSLKEEDRFQICLDYGHAILSGSPAEQWVCTMAQDIAHIHLNDNDLYADLHMVPGEGKIDFIQFKMLMEKYQIHCPILLELSGADRQRQALEYMSNL
;
A
#
# COMPACT_ATOMS: atom_id res chain seq x y z
N TRP A 1 0.97 15.71 -16.24
CA TRP A 1 1.98 16.10 -15.25
C TRP A 1 2.96 14.94 -14.94
N ILE A 2 2.48 13.74 -14.60
CA ILE A 2 3.33 12.56 -14.30
C ILE A 2 4.28 12.27 -15.47
N ARG A 3 3.78 12.15 -16.71
CA ARG A 3 4.63 11.94 -17.89
C ARG A 3 5.71 13.02 -18.07
N TYR A 4 5.39 14.25 -17.76
CA TYR A 4 6.38 15.33 -17.80
C TYR A 4 7.52 15.10 -16.80
N LEU A 5 7.19 14.72 -15.56
CA LEU A 5 8.19 14.43 -14.53
C LEU A 5 9.07 13.23 -14.91
N LEU A 6 8.45 12.14 -15.36
CA LEU A 6 9.17 10.92 -15.76
C LEU A 6 10.12 11.16 -16.95
N ARG A 7 9.73 12.02 -17.90
CA ARG A 7 10.61 12.41 -19.00
C ARG A 7 11.73 13.34 -18.56
N LYS A 8 11.44 14.28 -17.66
CA LYS A 8 12.41 15.26 -17.18
C LYS A 8 13.48 14.66 -16.28
N TYR A 9 13.10 13.63 -15.52
CA TYR A 9 13.96 12.98 -14.53
C TYR A 9 14.03 11.47 -14.82
N PRO A 10 15.05 11.00 -15.57
CA PRO A 10 15.13 9.61 -16.03
C PRO A 10 15.19 8.57 -14.91
N ASP A 11 15.74 8.92 -13.77
CA ASP A 11 15.90 8.03 -12.61
C ASP A 11 14.72 8.08 -11.62
N LEU A 12 13.72 8.96 -11.88
CA LEU A 12 12.54 9.09 -11.03
C LEU A 12 11.60 7.92 -11.24
N CYS A 13 11.18 7.27 -10.16
CA CYS A 13 10.00 6.42 -10.10
C CYS A 13 8.89 7.16 -9.34
N VAL A 14 7.66 6.98 -9.76
CA VAL A 14 6.48 7.56 -9.11
C VAL A 14 5.59 6.43 -8.65
N PHE A 15 5.30 6.41 -7.35
CA PHE A 15 4.34 5.50 -6.75
C PHE A 15 3.10 6.29 -6.36
N MET A 16 1.93 5.89 -6.88
CA MET A 16 0.65 6.51 -6.52
C MET A 16 -0.02 5.69 -5.44
N GLU A 17 -0.34 6.36 -4.35
CA GLU A 17 -0.94 5.76 -3.17
C GLU A 17 -2.46 5.90 -3.19
N ASN A 18 -3.17 4.86 -2.70
CA ASN A 18 -4.57 4.95 -2.36
C ASN A 18 -4.75 5.70 -1.03
N THR A 19 -5.65 6.66 -0.98
CA THR A 19 -5.89 7.49 0.22
C THR A 19 -7.35 7.39 0.67
N PHE A 20 -8.24 8.18 0.06
CA PHE A 20 -9.65 8.29 0.47
C PHE A 20 -10.62 7.71 -0.57
N GLU A 21 -10.13 6.93 -1.50
CA GLU A 21 -10.96 6.29 -2.51
C GLU A 21 -11.81 5.16 -1.88
N GLU A 22 -13.09 5.11 -2.25
CA GLU A 22 -14.00 4.04 -1.83
C GLU A 22 -13.62 2.68 -2.45
N ASN A 23 -12.92 2.72 -3.60
CA ASN A 23 -12.46 1.54 -4.33
C ASN A 23 -11.27 1.88 -5.25
N GLN A 24 -10.70 0.86 -5.89
CA GLN A 24 -9.50 0.96 -6.70
C GLN A 24 -9.70 1.55 -8.11
N ASP A 25 -10.91 1.87 -8.54
CA ASP A 25 -11.22 2.16 -9.95
C ASP A 25 -10.45 3.37 -10.49
N ASN A 26 -10.37 4.47 -9.73
CA ASN A 26 -9.66 5.68 -10.13
C ASN A 26 -8.14 5.44 -10.30
N LEU A 27 -7.53 4.68 -9.39
CA LEU A 27 -6.12 4.32 -9.49
C LEU A 27 -5.85 3.43 -10.70
N MET A 28 -6.74 2.47 -10.95
CA MET A 28 -6.63 1.59 -12.10
C MET A 28 -6.86 2.32 -13.43
N GLU A 29 -7.75 3.31 -13.47
CA GLU A 29 -7.91 4.17 -14.66
C GLU A 29 -6.65 4.99 -14.90
N LEU A 30 -6.09 5.61 -13.85
CA LEU A 30 -4.84 6.34 -13.94
C LEU A 30 -3.71 5.42 -14.43
N LYS A 31 -3.54 4.23 -13.85
CA LYS A 31 -2.53 3.26 -14.26
C LYS A 31 -2.69 2.86 -15.74
N ARG A 32 -3.91 2.55 -16.19
CA ARG A 32 -4.18 2.25 -17.60
C ARG A 32 -3.82 3.42 -18.52
N SER A 33 -4.10 4.65 -18.11
CA SER A 33 -3.74 5.85 -18.87
C SER A 33 -2.22 6.05 -19.01
N LEU A 34 -1.44 5.47 -18.08
CA LEU A 34 0.02 5.56 -18.00
C LEU A 34 0.71 4.20 -18.25
N LYS A 35 0.04 3.27 -18.93
CA LYS A 35 0.54 1.89 -19.14
C LYS A 35 1.90 1.78 -19.84
N GLU A 36 2.30 2.80 -20.60
CA GLU A 36 3.60 2.86 -21.27
C GLU A 36 4.71 3.43 -20.38
N GLU A 37 4.38 3.81 -19.14
CA GLU A 37 5.33 4.44 -18.21
C GLU A 37 5.71 3.41 -17.13
N ASP A 38 6.69 2.56 -17.40
CA ASP A 38 7.13 1.48 -16.49
C ASP A 38 7.57 1.98 -15.11
N ARG A 39 7.97 3.25 -15.00
CA ARG A 39 8.38 3.90 -13.75
C ARG A 39 7.22 4.55 -12.99
N PHE A 40 5.98 4.35 -13.46
CA PHE A 40 4.77 4.70 -12.71
C PHE A 40 4.12 3.44 -12.19
N GLN A 41 4.07 3.29 -10.85
CA GLN A 41 3.57 2.12 -10.15
C GLN A 41 2.61 2.51 -9.02
N ILE A 42 2.02 1.53 -8.38
CA ILE A 42 1.10 1.73 -7.25
C ILE A 42 1.86 1.53 -5.93
N CYS A 43 1.62 2.43 -4.99
CA CYS A 43 1.85 2.21 -3.56
C CYS A 43 0.52 1.79 -2.94
N LEU A 44 0.44 0.59 -2.40
CA LEU A 44 -0.73 0.17 -1.63
C LEU A 44 -0.55 0.56 -0.17
N ASP A 45 -1.30 1.55 0.31
CA ASP A 45 -1.53 1.67 1.75
C ASP A 45 -2.63 0.68 2.17
N TYR A 46 -2.21 -0.32 2.94
CA TYR A 46 -3.11 -1.39 3.35
C TYR A 46 -4.11 -0.92 4.41
N GLY A 47 -3.72 0.02 5.28
CA GLY A 47 -4.60 0.64 6.26
C GLY A 47 -5.74 1.41 5.60
N HIS A 48 -5.42 2.23 4.58
CA HIS A 48 -6.41 2.95 3.79
C HIS A 48 -7.34 2.00 3.01
N ALA A 49 -6.78 0.92 2.44
CA ALA A 49 -7.59 -0.09 1.76
C ALA A 49 -8.63 -0.74 2.70
N ILE A 50 -8.25 -1.03 3.94
CA ILE A 50 -9.17 -1.54 4.98
C ILE A 50 -10.27 -0.52 5.31
N LEU A 51 -9.92 0.77 5.39
CA LEU A 51 -10.87 1.85 5.73
C LEU A 51 -11.80 2.24 4.58
N SER A 52 -11.50 1.87 3.35
CA SER A 52 -12.28 2.23 2.16
C SER A 52 -13.72 1.66 2.13
N GLY A 53 -13.99 0.62 2.94
CA GLY A 53 -15.25 -0.13 2.91
C GLY A 53 -15.30 -1.23 1.85
N SER A 54 -14.34 -1.29 0.94
CA SER A 54 -14.17 -2.40 -0.01
C SER A 54 -13.34 -3.52 0.62
N PRO A 55 -13.56 -4.80 0.26
CA PRO A 55 -12.73 -5.89 0.76
C PRO A 55 -11.25 -5.69 0.41
N ALA A 56 -10.34 -5.84 1.40
CA ALA A 56 -8.90 -5.69 1.18
C ALA A 56 -8.38 -6.59 0.05
N GLU A 57 -8.92 -7.80 -0.07
CA GLU A 57 -8.56 -8.71 -1.16
C GLU A 57 -8.90 -8.14 -2.55
N GLN A 58 -9.99 -7.37 -2.68
CA GLN A 58 -10.34 -6.73 -3.94
C GLN A 58 -9.30 -5.67 -4.34
N TRP A 59 -8.81 -4.88 -3.39
CA TRP A 59 -7.70 -3.95 -3.61
C TRP A 59 -6.45 -4.68 -4.09
N VAL A 60 -6.05 -5.71 -3.35
CA VAL A 60 -4.84 -6.47 -3.65
C VAL A 60 -4.94 -7.17 -5.00
N CYS A 61 -6.00 -7.95 -5.25
CA CYS A 61 -6.10 -8.75 -6.47
C CYS A 61 -6.19 -7.91 -7.73
N THR A 62 -6.89 -6.77 -7.67
CA THR A 62 -7.07 -5.91 -8.84
C THR A 62 -5.76 -5.23 -9.25
N MET A 63 -4.90 -4.89 -8.27
CA MET A 63 -3.67 -4.13 -8.50
C MET A 63 -2.40 -4.97 -8.38
N ALA A 64 -2.50 -6.28 -8.17
CA ALA A 64 -1.37 -7.15 -7.83
C ALA A 64 -0.15 -7.00 -8.74
N GLN A 65 -0.35 -6.80 -10.04
CA GLN A 65 0.72 -6.64 -11.03
C GLN A 65 1.37 -5.25 -11.02
N ASP A 66 0.72 -4.28 -10.39
CA ASP A 66 1.11 -2.88 -10.40
C ASP A 66 1.59 -2.39 -9.03
N ILE A 67 1.38 -3.16 -7.96
CA ILE A 67 1.87 -2.85 -6.61
C ILE A 67 3.38 -3.05 -6.58
N ALA A 68 4.12 -1.97 -6.37
CA ALA A 68 5.58 -1.98 -6.27
C ALA A 68 6.10 -1.37 -4.96
N HIS A 69 5.20 -0.88 -4.12
CA HIS A 69 5.49 -0.41 -2.78
C HIS A 69 4.27 -0.58 -1.89
N ILE A 70 4.46 -0.76 -0.59
CA ILE A 70 3.38 -0.90 0.39
C ILE A 70 3.67 0.05 1.55
N HIS A 71 2.65 0.80 1.98
CA HIS A 71 2.61 1.44 3.28
C HIS A 71 1.83 0.56 4.26
N LEU A 72 2.33 0.45 5.47
CA LEU A 72 1.74 -0.41 6.49
C LEU A 72 1.70 0.31 7.85
N ASN A 73 0.52 0.42 8.37
CA ASN A 73 0.20 0.89 9.71
C ASN A 73 -1.00 0.10 10.21
N ASP A 74 -1.36 0.28 11.48
CA ASP A 74 -2.56 -0.32 12.05
C ASP A 74 -3.60 0.75 12.40
N ASN A 75 -4.86 0.37 12.50
CA ASN A 75 -5.95 1.24 12.85
C ASN A 75 -7.08 0.49 13.59
N ASP A 76 -8.10 1.22 14.01
CA ASP A 76 -9.26 0.68 14.73
C ASP A 76 -10.42 0.25 13.82
N LEU A 77 -10.23 0.24 12.50
CA LEU A 77 -11.20 0.01 11.42
C LEU A 77 -12.19 1.16 11.20
N TYR A 78 -11.95 2.33 11.80
CA TYR A 78 -12.81 3.51 11.67
C TYR A 78 -12.05 4.77 11.28
N ALA A 79 -10.81 4.91 11.73
CA ALA A 79 -9.99 6.08 11.49
C ALA A 79 -8.56 5.69 11.14
N ASP A 80 -7.94 6.52 10.31
CA ASP A 80 -6.54 6.39 9.95
C ASP A 80 -5.65 6.90 11.11
N LEU A 81 -5.27 5.98 11.99
CA LEU A 81 -4.59 6.29 13.25
C LEU A 81 -3.09 6.05 13.22
N HIS A 82 -2.56 5.43 12.18
CA HIS A 82 -1.15 5.06 12.10
C HIS A 82 -0.64 4.39 13.39
N MET A 83 -1.38 3.40 13.89
CA MET A 83 -1.00 2.61 15.07
C MET A 83 0.12 1.63 14.72
N VAL A 84 0.84 1.17 15.73
CA VAL A 84 1.82 0.09 15.57
C VAL A 84 1.08 -1.20 15.19
N PRO A 85 1.51 -1.94 14.17
CA PRO A 85 0.94 -3.24 13.84
C PRO A 85 0.80 -4.15 15.06
N GLY A 86 -0.42 -4.64 15.29
CA GLY A 86 -0.81 -5.42 16.46
C GLY A 86 -1.41 -4.61 17.62
N GLU A 87 -1.38 -3.29 17.59
CA GLU A 87 -2.07 -2.43 18.58
C GLU A 87 -3.51 -2.08 18.16
N GLY A 88 -3.83 -2.19 16.88
CA GLY A 88 -5.15 -1.93 16.31
C GLY A 88 -5.95 -3.20 16.06
N LYS A 89 -6.69 -3.20 14.94
CA LYS A 89 -7.61 -4.27 14.59
C LYS A 89 -7.40 -4.85 13.18
N ILE A 90 -6.39 -4.41 12.46
CA ILE A 90 -6.08 -4.96 11.13
C ILE A 90 -5.60 -6.41 11.27
N ASP A 91 -6.14 -7.30 10.44
CA ASP A 91 -5.69 -8.68 10.36
C ASP A 91 -4.42 -8.78 9.48
N PHE A 92 -3.25 -8.75 10.12
CA PHE A 92 -1.97 -8.87 9.42
C PHE A 92 -1.65 -10.31 8.97
N ILE A 93 -2.33 -11.33 9.52
CA ILE A 93 -2.27 -12.69 8.98
C ILE A 93 -2.94 -12.72 7.61
N GLN A 94 -4.13 -12.09 7.49
CA GLN A 94 -4.79 -11.91 6.19
C GLN A 94 -3.90 -11.14 5.22
N PHE A 95 -3.28 -10.04 5.66
CA PHE A 95 -2.33 -9.29 4.84
C PHE A 95 -1.25 -10.20 4.24
N LYS A 96 -0.55 -10.96 5.11
CA LYS A 96 0.50 -11.89 4.69
C LYS A 96 -0.01 -12.93 3.68
N MET A 97 -1.16 -13.55 3.97
CA MET A 97 -1.78 -14.51 3.05
C MET A 97 -2.10 -13.90 1.68
N LEU A 98 -2.55 -12.64 1.64
CA LEU A 98 -2.82 -11.95 0.37
C LEU A 98 -1.53 -11.67 -0.40
N MET A 99 -0.47 -11.21 0.27
CA MET A 99 0.84 -10.99 -0.38
C MET A 99 1.38 -12.28 -0.99
N GLU A 100 1.32 -13.39 -0.26
CA GLU A 100 1.73 -14.72 -0.74
C GLU A 100 0.85 -15.20 -1.89
N LYS A 101 -0.47 -15.11 -1.75
CA LYS A 101 -1.44 -15.57 -2.77
C LYS A 101 -1.25 -14.87 -4.11
N TYR A 102 -1.02 -13.58 -4.08
CA TYR A 102 -0.87 -12.75 -5.29
C TYR A 102 0.59 -12.53 -5.69
N GLN A 103 1.54 -13.18 -5.01
CA GLN A 103 2.99 -13.13 -5.28
C GLN A 103 3.55 -11.69 -5.29
N ILE A 104 3.09 -10.86 -4.36
CA ILE A 104 3.53 -9.48 -4.24
C ILE A 104 4.79 -9.45 -3.38
N HIS A 105 5.91 -9.06 -3.99
CA HIS A 105 7.23 -8.97 -3.36
C HIS A 105 7.82 -7.59 -3.63
N CYS A 106 7.55 -6.65 -2.74
CA CYS A 106 8.04 -5.28 -2.87
C CYS A 106 8.44 -4.72 -1.50
N PRO A 107 9.15 -3.58 -1.46
CA PRO A 107 9.45 -2.90 -0.20
C PRO A 107 8.18 -2.52 0.56
N ILE A 108 8.24 -2.68 1.88
CA ILE A 108 7.19 -2.25 2.82
C ILE A 108 7.75 -1.13 3.69
N LEU A 109 7.08 0.01 3.69
CA LEU A 109 7.33 1.11 4.62
C LEU A 109 6.37 1.01 5.80
N LEU A 110 6.91 0.90 6.99
CA LEU A 110 6.13 1.06 8.22
C LEU A 110 5.88 2.56 8.43
N GLU A 111 4.68 3.02 8.13
CA GLU A 111 4.34 4.44 8.15
C GLU A 111 4.01 4.92 9.56
N LEU A 112 5.04 4.97 10.39
CA LEU A 112 4.98 5.29 11.80
C LEU A 112 5.97 6.38 12.15
N SER A 113 5.57 7.30 13.03
CA SER A 113 6.47 8.28 13.60
C SER A 113 7.15 7.75 14.86
N GLY A 114 8.47 7.95 14.96
CA GLY A 114 9.26 7.60 16.13
C GLY A 114 9.94 6.22 16.05
N ALA A 115 11.23 6.19 16.41
CA ALA A 115 12.09 5.02 16.27
C ALA A 115 11.63 3.81 17.12
N ASP A 116 11.08 4.06 18.31
CA ASP A 116 10.62 2.98 19.20
C ASP A 116 9.38 2.27 18.62
N ARG A 117 8.44 3.03 18.08
CA ARG A 117 7.25 2.48 17.41
C ARG A 117 7.63 1.68 16.16
N GLN A 118 8.57 2.18 15.36
CA GLN A 118 9.08 1.45 14.20
C GLN A 118 9.77 0.13 14.61
N ARG A 119 10.52 0.13 15.72
CA ARG A 119 11.16 -1.09 16.24
C ARG A 119 10.12 -2.12 16.69
N GLN A 120 9.09 -1.69 17.42
CA GLN A 120 7.98 -2.56 17.84
C GLN A 120 7.26 -3.17 16.64
N ALA A 121 6.98 -2.34 15.61
CA ALA A 121 6.34 -2.80 14.38
C ALA A 121 7.19 -3.84 13.64
N LEU A 122 8.50 -3.62 13.53
CA LEU A 122 9.43 -4.58 12.91
C LEU A 122 9.45 -5.90 13.68
N GLU A 123 9.48 -5.85 15.02
CA GLU A 123 9.43 -7.04 15.85
C GLU A 123 8.13 -7.83 15.65
N TYR A 124 6.99 -7.13 15.66
CA TYR A 124 5.69 -7.76 15.42
C TYR A 124 5.63 -8.43 14.03
N MET A 125 5.98 -7.70 12.99
CA MET A 125 5.95 -8.20 11.60
C MET A 125 6.92 -9.37 11.37
N SER A 126 8.05 -9.41 12.09
CA SER A 126 9.02 -10.50 11.99
C SER A 126 8.53 -11.80 12.64
N ASN A 127 7.54 -11.73 13.51
CA ASN A 127 6.94 -12.88 14.22
C ASN A 127 5.63 -13.38 13.59
N LEU A 128 5.17 -12.74 12.52
CA LEU A 128 4.05 -13.21 11.70
C LEU A 128 4.53 -14.31 10.75
#